data_42b3896e4ea9cb93aac8371d15067081
#
_entry.id   42b3896e4ea9cb93aac8371d15067081
#
_cell.length_a   1.000
_cell.length_b   1.000
_cell.length_c   1.000
_cell.angle_alpha   90.00
_cell.angle_beta   90.00
_cell.angle_gamma   90.00
#
_symmetry.space_group_name_H-M   'P 1'
#
loop_
_entity.id
_entity.type
_entity.pdbx_description
1 polymer ?
#
loop_
_entity_poly.entity_id
_entity_poly.type
_entity_poly.pdbx_seq_one_letter_code
_entity_poly.pdbx_strand_id
1 'polypeptide(L)'
;MASVLDPVCRHAAATPDNIALRGGADQWTYRQLRDTSVRYAGALAAAGLSPGDRVLLAAPSVPEFVVAYLGIQAAGCVVVPVNTMSTRAEAEYVLGDAGCALAIAWHALGHAVAEAAATLNVPSWTLSPGATVTGAAHAPVVDRDRDETAAILYTSGTTGRPKGAQLTVGNLLSAGEIGAECSSGSSADRTGTGLPLFHVFGQASVMMATLTVGGSMSLLARFDPASMLEMLRRDRLTIMAGVPTMWNAMLHVAGDADPADFAGLRVAVSGGASLPGEIARAFEARFGCTILEGYGLTETTAFGTFNDIDRGGKTGYTGRAVPRLQVQVRDIDGNECPPGTVGEVHIKGPTVMRGYWNRPADTAAVISPDGWFRTGDLGATDTDGDLRIVDRIKDLIIRGGYNVYPGEVEAVLYEHPDIIEAAVIGVPDDHYGEEVAALVAARPGSELGAAEVSSWTRERLSAYKVPRIIRFVDALPKGPSGKILKRSIDRTELTRAPRSATYPRCGTEHPPTGEMCPPQK
;
A
#
# COMPACT_ATOMS: atom_id res chain seq x y z
N MET A 1 -23.92 -3.18 -17.30
CA MET A 1 -22.76 -2.54 -17.94
C MET A 1 -22.39 -1.28 -17.18
N ALA A 2 -21.14 -0.91 -17.11
CA ALA A 2 -20.63 0.26 -16.38
C ALA A 2 -19.26 0.68 -16.94
N SER A 3 -18.83 1.91 -16.63
CA SER A 3 -17.46 2.37 -16.90
C SER A 3 -16.81 2.91 -15.62
N VAL A 4 -15.52 2.71 -15.47
CA VAL A 4 -14.75 3.33 -14.37
C VAL A 4 -14.80 4.87 -14.46
N LEU A 5 -15.12 5.43 -15.64
CA LEU A 5 -15.33 6.87 -15.85
C LEU A 5 -16.70 7.38 -15.36
N ASP A 6 -17.68 6.52 -15.05
CA ASP A 6 -19.05 6.93 -14.70
C ASP A 6 -19.14 7.97 -13.59
N PRO A 7 -18.37 7.90 -12.48
CA PRO A 7 -18.39 8.95 -11.46
C PRO A 7 -18.02 10.32 -12.02
N VAL A 8 -16.99 10.38 -12.86
CA VAL A 8 -16.53 11.63 -13.49
C VAL A 8 -17.57 12.17 -14.48
N CYS A 9 -18.19 11.30 -15.28
CA CYS A 9 -19.27 11.69 -16.19
C CYS A 9 -20.46 12.29 -15.46
N ARG A 10 -20.87 11.68 -14.33
CA ARG A 10 -21.95 12.15 -13.49
C ARG A 10 -21.68 13.54 -12.92
N HIS A 11 -20.49 13.77 -12.35
CA HIS A 11 -20.11 15.07 -11.80
C HIS A 11 -19.85 16.12 -12.88
N ALA A 12 -19.31 15.74 -14.02
CA ALA A 12 -19.16 16.63 -15.18
C ALA A 12 -20.51 17.10 -15.75
N ALA A 13 -21.59 16.32 -15.57
CA ALA A 13 -22.94 16.73 -15.93
C ALA A 13 -23.60 17.61 -14.85
N ALA A 14 -23.43 17.25 -13.57
CA ALA A 14 -24.10 17.94 -12.46
C ALA A 14 -23.40 19.22 -12.00
N THR A 15 -22.07 19.18 -11.91
CA THR A 15 -21.21 20.27 -11.38
C THR A 15 -19.95 20.43 -12.23
N PRO A 16 -20.10 20.79 -13.54
CA PRO A 16 -19.01 20.73 -14.51
C PRO A 16 -17.79 21.58 -14.18
N ASP A 17 -17.97 22.68 -13.49
CA ASP A 17 -16.93 23.66 -13.20
C ASP A 17 -16.26 23.45 -11.83
N ASN A 18 -16.73 22.44 -11.05
CA ASN A 18 -16.04 22.03 -9.82
C ASN A 18 -14.66 21.47 -10.17
N ILE A 19 -13.68 21.79 -9.32
CA ILE A 19 -12.31 21.29 -9.48
C ILE A 19 -12.28 19.80 -9.12
N ALA A 20 -11.77 18.98 -10.02
CA ALA A 20 -11.51 17.56 -9.83
C ALA A 20 -10.06 17.27 -9.41
N LEU A 21 -9.10 17.92 -10.07
CA LEU A 21 -7.67 17.68 -9.85
C LEU A 21 -6.89 18.99 -9.66
N ARG A 22 -5.84 18.91 -8.84
CA ARG A 22 -4.80 19.93 -8.70
C ARG A 22 -3.43 19.27 -8.79
N GLY A 23 -2.55 19.84 -9.61
CA GLY A 23 -1.14 19.43 -9.75
C GLY A 23 -0.26 20.67 -9.86
N GLY A 24 0.49 21.01 -8.81
CA GLY A 24 1.23 22.26 -8.79
C GLY A 24 0.30 23.49 -8.90
N ALA A 25 0.48 24.30 -9.95
CA ALA A 25 -0.36 25.46 -10.27
C ALA A 25 -1.59 25.10 -11.13
N ASP A 26 -1.61 23.93 -11.74
CA ASP A 26 -2.65 23.51 -12.67
C ASP A 26 -3.87 22.99 -11.94
N GLN A 27 -5.05 23.35 -12.45
CA GLN A 27 -6.35 22.89 -11.95
C GLN A 27 -7.18 22.37 -13.12
N TRP A 28 -7.87 21.26 -12.86
CA TRP A 28 -8.73 20.60 -13.83
C TRP A 28 -10.13 20.50 -13.27
N THR A 29 -11.13 21.01 -14.00
CA THR A 29 -12.54 20.84 -13.65
C THR A 29 -13.01 19.43 -14.04
N TYR A 30 -14.15 19.00 -13.49
CA TYR A 30 -14.79 17.73 -13.87
C TYR A 30 -15.12 17.68 -15.37
N ARG A 31 -15.54 18.80 -15.96
CA ARG A 31 -15.76 18.94 -17.40
C ARG A 31 -14.46 18.68 -18.18
N GLN A 32 -13.40 19.36 -17.81
CA GLN A 32 -12.09 19.23 -18.47
C GLN A 32 -11.55 17.80 -18.33
N LEU A 33 -11.67 17.20 -17.14
CA LEU A 33 -11.22 15.83 -16.89
C LEU A 33 -11.98 14.85 -17.78
N ARG A 34 -13.33 14.90 -17.80
CA ARG A 34 -14.16 14.05 -18.67
C ARG A 34 -13.79 14.23 -20.14
N ASP A 35 -13.80 15.47 -20.63
CA ASP A 35 -13.63 15.76 -22.06
C ASP A 35 -12.24 15.35 -22.57
N THR A 36 -11.21 15.53 -21.73
CA THR A 36 -9.86 15.12 -22.09
C THR A 36 -9.69 13.61 -22.03
N SER A 37 -10.27 12.94 -21.04
CA SER A 37 -10.26 11.46 -20.97
C SER A 37 -11.00 10.83 -22.16
N VAL A 38 -12.13 11.39 -22.57
CA VAL A 38 -12.90 10.90 -23.74
C VAL A 38 -12.14 11.15 -25.07
N ARG A 39 -11.42 12.27 -25.19
CA ARG A 39 -10.51 12.48 -26.34
C ARG A 39 -9.35 11.50 -26.32
N TYR A 40 -8.81 11.20 -25.12
CA TYR A 40 -7.75 10.21 -24.98
C TYR A 40 -8.22 8.82 -25.46
N ALA A 41 -9.45 8.43 -25.11
CA ALA A 41 -10.08 7.21 -25.62
C ALA A 41 -10.20 7.22 -27.15
N GLY A 42 -10.58 8.36 -27.74
CA GLY A 42 -10.64 8.53 -29.21
C GLY A 42 -9.28 8.34 -29.88
N ALA A 43 -8.21 8.82 -29.26
CA ALA A 43 -6.84 8.61 -29.76
C ALA A 43 -6.42 7.14 -29.69
N LEU A 44 -6.75 6.44 -28.61
CA LEU A 44 -6.47 5.01 -28.46
C LEU A 44 -7.21 4.20 -29.54
N ALA A 45 -8.50 4.49 -29.78
CA ALA A 45 -9.28 3.85 -30.83
C ALA A 45 -8.70 4.13 -32.23
N ALA A 46 -8.28 5.39 -32.49
CA ALA A 46 -7.64 5.77 -33.77
C ALA A 46 -6.27 5.08 -33.96
N ALA A 47 -5.58 4.74 -32.88
CA ALA A 47 -4.36 3.93 -32.90
C ALA A 47 -4.62 2.41 -33.08
N GLY A 48 -5.88 2.00 -33.22
CA GLY A 48 -6.28 0.61 -33.48
C GLY A 48 -6.47 -0.23 -32.22
N LEU A 49 -6.51 0.36 -31.02
CA LEU A 49 -6.81 -0.38 -29.81
C LEU A 49 -8.29 -0.69 -29.70
N SER A 50 -8.59 -1.87 -29.18
CA SER A 50 -9.94 -2.40 -28.97
C SER A 50 -10.22 -2.60 -27.48
N PRO A 51 -11.49 -2.64 -27.05
CA PRO A 51 -11.86 -2.99 -25.69
C PRO A 51 -11.21 -4.31 -25.24
N GLY A 52 -10.62 -4.31 -24.05
CA GLY A 52 -9.86 -5.45 -23.50
C GLY A 52 -8.37 -5.42 -23.81
N ASP A 53 -7.88 -4.58 -24.73
CA ASP A 53 -6.44 -4.41 -24.94
C ASP A 53 -5.77 -3.82 -23.71
N ARG A 54 -4.55 -4.30 -23.39
CA ARG A 54 -3.79 -3.87 -22.24
C ARG A 54 -2.87 -2.73 -22.63
N VAL A 55 -2.91 -1.66 -21.82
CA VAL A 55 -2.08 -0.46 -22.00
C VAL A 55 -1.22 -0.27 -20.76
N LEU A 56 0.09 -0.37 -20.92
CA LEU A 56 1.02 -0.07 -19.85
C LEU A 56 1.06 1.44 -19.62
N LEU A 57 0.95 1.88 -18.35
CA LEU A 57 1.01 3.29 -17.95
C LEU A 57 2.09 3.51 -16.90
N ALA A 58 3.14 4.24 -17.25
CA ALA A 58 4.27 4.61 -16.40
C ALA A 58 4.36 6.12 -16.25
N ALA A 59 3.72 6.69 -15.24
CA ALA A 59 3.78 8.12 -14.96
C ALA A 59 3.72 8.39 -13.44
N PRO A 60 4.29 9.51 -12.97
CA PRO A 60 4.17 9.93 -11.56
C PRO A 60 2.72 10.32 -11.23
N SER A 61 2.47 10.64 -9.96
CA SER A 61 1.15 11.09 -9.49
C SER A 61 0.89 12.54 -9.90
N VAL A 62 0.49 12.71 -11.16
CA VAL A 62 0.17 14.00 -11.80
C VAL A 62 -1.22 13.94 -12.45
N PRO A 63 -1.87 15.08 -12.75
CA PRO A 63 -3.17 15.10 -13.41
C PRO A 63 -3.20 14.29 -14.72
N GLU A 64 -2.13 14.31 -15.49
CA GLU A 64 -2.00 13.59 -16.76
C GLU A 64 -2.05 12.07 -16.58
N PHE A 65 -1.56 11.54 -15.44
CA PHE A 65 -1.74 10.12 -15.09
C PHE A 65 -3.23 9.80 -14.98
N VAL A 66 -4.00 10.64 -14.26
CA VAL A 66 -5.43 10.43 -14.07
C VAL A 66 -6.18 10.50 -15.40
N VAL A 67 -5.84 11.47 -16.25
CA VAL A 67 -6.42 11.62 -17.59
C VAL A 67 -6.14 10.40 -18.46
N ALA A 68 -4.89 9.93 -18.52
CA ALA A 68 -4.50 8.76 -19.30
C ALA A 68 -5.19 7.49 -18.76
N TYR A 69 -5.18 7.30 -17.43
CA TYR A 69 -5.85 6.20 -16.76
C TYR A 69 -7.34 6.14 -17.12
N LEU A 70 -8.05 7.25 -16.94
CA LEU A 70 -9.49 7.32 -17.24
C LEU A 70 -9.77 7.24 -18.74
N GLY A 71 -8.85 7.74 -19.59
CA GLY A 71 -8.95 7.60 -21.03
C GLY A 71 -8.82 6.15 -21.51
N ILE A 72 -7.89 5.39 -20.92
CA ILE A 72 -7.74 3.95 -21.16
C ILE A 72 -9.04 3.22 -20.74
N GLN A 73 -9.59 3.56 -19.57
CA GLN A 73 -10.86 3.00 -19.10
C GLN A 73 -12.04 3.36 -20.02
N ALA A 74 -12.11 4.62 -20.48
CA ALA A 74 -13.15 5.09 -21.39
C ALA A 74 -13.12 4.39 -22.76
N ALA A 75 -11.92 4.00 -23.22
CA ALA A 75 -11.75 3.17 -24.42
C ALA A 75 -12.13 1.70 -24.21
N GLY A 76 -12.50 1.29 -22.98
CA GLY A 76 -12.73 -0.10 -22.63
C GLY A 76 -11.44 -0.93 -22.53
N CYS A 77 -10.27 -0.31 -22.58
CA CYS A 77 -8.98 -0.96 -22.45
C CYS A 77 -8.65 -1.26 -20.98
N VAL A 78 -7.67 -2.14 -20.77
CA VAL A 78 -7.17 -2.54 -19.45
C VAL A 78 -5.90 -1.75 -19.14
N VAL A 79 -5.89 -1.00 -18.04
CA VAL A 79 -4.68 -0.29 -17.62
C VAL A 79 -3.73 -1.23 -16.87
N VAL A 80 -2.44 -1.16 -17.20
CA VAL A 80 -1.36 -1.89 -16.50
C VAL A 80 -0.41 -0.84 -15.93
N PRO A 81 -0.69 -0.31 -14.72
CA PRO A 81 0.14 0.74 -14.16
C PRO A 81 1.44 0.15 -13.61
N VAL A 82 2.55 0.81 -13.90
CA VAL A 82 3.87 0.41 -13.41
C VAL A 82 4.61 1.57 -12.76
N ASN A 83 5.55 1.22 -11.91
CA ASN A 83 6.42 2.19 -11.27
C ASN A 83 7.29 2.92 -12.29
N THR A 84 7.38 4.24 -12.18
CA THR A 84 8.26 5.07 -13.02
C THR A 84 9.75 4.77 -12.86
N MET A 85 10.13 4.11 -11.76
CA MET A 85 11.51 3.66 -11.49
C MET A 85 11.76 2.21 -11.90
N SER A 86 10.81 1.56 -12.59
CA SER A 86 11.01 0.20 -13.09
C SER A 86 12.22 0.14 -14.03
N THR A 87 13.04 -0.87 -13.83
CA THR A 87 14.12 -1.18 -14.75
C THR A 87 13.58 -1.64 -16.10
N ARG A 88 14.40 -1.60 -17.13
CA ARG A 88 14.05 -2.12 -18.46
C ARG A 88 13.58 -3.58 -18.37
N ALA A 89 14.30 -4.44 -17.65
CA ALA A 89 13.94 -5.86 -17.51
C ALA A 89 12.58 -6.07 -16.82
N GLU A 90 12.27 -5.27 -15.81
CA GLU A 90 10.95 -5.30 -15.15
C GLU A 90 9.85 -4.83 -16.10
N ALA A 91 10.09 -3.78 -16.87
CA ALA A 91 9.13 -3.29 -17.86
C ALA A 91 8.92 -4.29 -19.01
N GLU A 92 9.99 -4.92 -19.53
CA GLU A 92 9.92 -6.01 -20.53
C GLU A 92 9.08 -7.18 -20.02
N TYR A 93 9.30 -7.57 -18.75
CA TYR A 93 8.52 -8.64 -18.13
C TYR A 93 7.03 -8.31 -18.09
N VAL A 94 6.65 -7.12 -17.58
CA VAL A 94 5.26 -6.70 -17.47
C VAL A 94 4.59 -6.54 -18.83
N LEU A 95 5.27 -5.90 -19.80
CA LEU A 95 4.77 -5.75 -21.17
C LEU A 95 4.48 -7.10 -21.82
N GLY A 96 5.40 -8.06 -21.68
CA GLY A 96 5.27 -9.38 -22.27
C GLY A 96 4.23 -10.25 -21.56
N ASP A 97 4.26 -10.32 -20.22
CA ASP A 97 3.34 -11.16 -19.42
C ASP A 97 1.88 -10.68 -19.54
N ALA A 98 1.64 -9.35 -19.49
CA ALA A 98 0.33 -8.78 -19.73
C ALA A 98 -0.08 -8.80 -21.21
N GLY A 99 0.85 -8.92 -22.14
CA GLY A 99 0.61 -8.79 -23.58
C GLY A 99 0.11 -7.40 -23.92
N CYS A 100 0.80 -6.35 -23.50
CA CYS A 100 0.37 -4.97 -23.73
C CYS A 100 0.42 -4.59 -25.22
N ALA A 101 -0.63 -3.95 -25.71
CA ALA A 101 -0.73 -3.45 -27.08
C ALA A 101 -0.10 -2.06 -27.25
N LEU A 102 0.06 -1.31 -26.15
CA LEU A 102 0.65 0.04 -26.12
C LEU A 102 1.36 0.26 -24.79
N ALA A 103 2.46 1.01 -24.81
CA ALA A 103 3.12 1.55 -23.62
C ALA A 103 2.99 3.09 -23.61
N ILE A 104 2.58 3.66 -22.46
CA ILE A 104 2.53 5.11 -22.24
C ILE A 104 3.50 5.44 -21.12
N ALA A 105 4.49 6.29 -21.41
CA ALA A 105 5.56 6.59 -20.48
C ALA A 105 5.75 8.09 -20.27
N TRP A 106 6.00 8.50 -19.03
CA TRP A 106 6.28 9.90 -18.69
C TRP A 106 7.60 10.39 -19.29
N HIS A 107 7.60 11.55 -19.92
CA HIS A 107 8.70 12.11 -20.69
C HIS A 107 10.05 12.12 -19.96
N ALA A 108 10.06 12.41 -18.66
CA ALA A 108 11.29 12.55 -17.87
C ALA A 108 11.77 11.24 -17.22
N LEU A 109 10.92 10.20 -17.15
CA LEU A 109 11.18 8.97 -16.39
C LEU A 109 10.94 7.69 -17.21
N GLY A 110 10.54 7.82 -18.47
CA GLY A 110 10.04 6.72 -19.29
C GLY A 110 11.08 5.97 -20.14
N HIS A 111 12.38 6.30 -20.07
CA HIS A 111 13.39 5.69 -20.93
C HIS A 111 13.40 4.16 -20.86
N ALA A 112 13.43 3.60 -19.66
CA ALA A 112 13.45 2.13 -19.46
C ALA A 112 12.20 1.46 -20.06
N VAL A 113 11.03 2.09 -19.94
CA VAL A 113 9.76 1.58 -20.51
C VAL A 113 9.76 1.70 -22.04
N ALA A 114 10.25 2.82 -22.59
CA ALA A 114 10.35 3.01 -24.04
C ALA A 114 11.32 2.02 -24.69
N GLU A 115 12.46 1.77 -24.06
CA GLU A 115 13.43 0.75 -24.51
C GLU A 115 12.84 -0.67 -24.44
N ALA A 116 12.12 -1.01 -23.36
CA ALA A 116 11.44 -2.27 -23.22
C ALA A 116 10.36 -2.47 -24.29
N ALA A 117 9.57 -1.43 -24.56
CA ALA A 117 8.56 -1.45 -25.61
C ALA A 117 9.18 -1.66 -27.00
N ALA A 118 10.27 -0.94 -27.30
CA ALA A 118 11.00 -1.09 -28.56
C ALA A 118 11.53 -2.52 -28.74
N THR A 119 12.07 -3.14 -27.68
CA THR A 119 12.57 -4.53 -27.72
C THR A 119 11.49 -5.53 -28.08
N LEU A 120 10.28 -5.29 -27.59
CA LEU A 120 9.12 -6.18 -27.80
C LEU A 120 8.26 -5.76 -29.02
N ASN A 121 8.70 -4.77 -29.79
CA ASN A 121 7.94 -4.18 -30.90
C ASN A 121 6.55 -3.69 -30.48
N VAL A 122 6.40 -3.19 -29.25
CA VAL A 122 5.18 -2.58 -28.73
C VAL A 122 5.23 -1.08 -29.03
N PRO A 123 4.21 -0.47 -29.66
CA PRO A 123 4.11 0.98 -29.82
C PRO A 123 4.24 1.70 -28.47
N SER A 124 4.85 2.89 -28.48
CA SER A 124 4.98 3.69 -27.26
C SER A 124 4.57 5.15 -27.48
N TRP A 125 3.91 5.73 -26.48
CA TRP A 125 3.55 7.14 -26.42
C TRP A 125 4.25 7.82 -25.26
N THR A 126 4.61 9.10 -25.47
CA THR A 126 5.16 9.94 -24.42
C THR A 126 4.07 10.78 -23.79
N LEU A 127 3.93 10.70 -22.47
CA LEU A 127 3.07 11.54 -21.65
C LEU A 127 3.90 12.70 -21.08
N SER A 128 3.43 13.94 -21.23
CA SER A 128 4.14 15.15 -20.80
C SER A 128 3.19 16.13 -20.11
N PRO A 129 3.70 17.06 -19.27
CA PRO A 129 2.87 18.10 -18.66
C PRO A 129 2.05 18.87 -19.71
N GLY A 130 0.76 19.05 -19.43
CA GLY A 130 -0.16 19.75 -20.32
C GLY A 130 -0.42 19.05 -21.66
N ALA A 131 0.17 17.86 -21.88
CA ALA A 131 -0.04 17.09 -23.09
C ALA A 131 -1.47 16.56 -23.13
N THR A 132 -2.33 17.31 -23.77
CA THR A 132 -3.62 16.80 -24.24
C THR A 132 -3.38 16.10 -25.57
N VAL A 133 -4.06 14.98 -25.79
CA VAL A 133 -4.06 14.33 -27.10
C VAL A 133 -4.78 15.28 -28.07
N THR A 134 -3.99 16.05 -28.83
CA THR A 134 -4.52 17.05 -29.75
C THR A 134 -5.03 16.38 -31.03
N GLY A 135 -6.17 16.84 -31.53
CA GLY A 135 -6.72 16.40 -32.83
C GLY A 135 -7.52 15.11 -32.81
N ALA A 136 -7.62 14.41 -31.69
CA ALA A 136 -8.49 13.25 -31.60
C ALA A 136 -9.95 13.64 -31.41
N ALA A 137 -10.84 12.94 -32.13
CA ALA A 137 -12.29 13.06 -31.94
C ALA A 137 -12.70 12.51 -30.57
N HIS A 138 -13.80 13.02 -30.02
CA HIS A 138 -14.43 12.39 -28.86
C HIS A 138 -14.94 11.00 -29.27
N ALA A 139 -14.53 9.95 -28.53
CA ALA A 139 -15.11 8.64 -28.66
C ALA A 139 -16.21 8.44 -27.61
N PRO A 140 -17.27 7.67 -27.91
CA PRO A 140 -18.20 7.26 -26.87
C PRO A 140 -17.48 6.44 -25.80
N VAL A 141 -17.87 6.62 -24.54
CA VAL A 141 -17.36 5.81 -23.44
C VAL A 141 -17.83 4.37 -23.65
N VAL A 142 -16.92 3.42 -23.57
CA VAL A 142 -17.22 2.01 -23.76
C VAL A 142 -17.72 1.43 -22.43
N ASP A 143 -18.95 0.96 -22.44
CA ASP A 143 -19.53 0.22 -21.32
C ASP A 143 -19.00 -1.22 -21.30
N ARG A 144 -18.61 -1.68 -20.11
CA ARG A 144 -18.08 -3.01 -19.84
C ARG A 144 -18.93 -3.75 -18.82
N ASP A 145 -18.88 -5.07 -18.83
CA ASP A 145 -19.44 -5.84 -17.72
C ASP A 145 -18.62 -5.60 -16.45
N ARG A 146 -19.32 -5.59 -15.30
CA ARG A 146 -18.66 -5.32 -14.02
C ARG A 146 -17.58 -6.35 -13.68
N ASP A 147 -17.68 -7.57 -14.19
CA ASP A 147 -16.73 -8.66 -13.97
C ASP A 147 -15.57 -8.67 -14.96
N GLU A 148 -15.56 -7.78 -15.95
CA GLU A 148 -14.43 -7.66 -16.88
C GLU A 148 -13.25 -6.94 -16.25
N THR A 149 -12.04 -7.41 -16.57
CA THR A 149 -10.79 -6.84 -16.07
C THR A 149 -10.62 -5.41 -16.57
N ALA A 150 -10.47 -4.45 -15.67
CA ALA A 150 -10.23 -3.04 -15.92
C ALA A 150 -8.78 -2.64 -15.66
N ALA A 151 -8.11 -3.28 -14.69
CA ALA A 151 -6.71 -3.03 -14.38
C ALA A 151 -5.98 -4.33 -14.05
N ILE A 152 -4.67 -4.39 -14.35
CA ILE A 152 -3.77 -5.47 -13.91
C ILE A 152 -2.62 -4.83 -13.15
N LEU A 153 -2.57 -5.07 -11.84
CA LEU A 153 -1.54 -4.55 -10.96
C LEU A 153 -0.56 -5.66 -10.56
N TYR A 154 0.72 -5.47 -10.88
CA TYR A 154 1.74 -6.46 -10.57
C TYR A 154 2.19 -6.37 -9.12
N THR A 155 2.06 -7.49 -8.40
CA THR A 155 2.51 -7.65 -7.01
C THR A 155 3.73 -8.53 -6.94
N SER A 156 4.62 -8.24 -5.99
CA SER A 156 5.76 -9.11 -5.72
C SER A 156 5.30 -10.38 -5.03
N GLY A 157 4.95 -11.39 -5.82
CA GLY A 157 4.54 -12.70 -5.32
C GLY A 157 5.58 -13.39 -4.44
N THR A 158 5.15 -14.42 -3.72
CA THR A 158 6.01 -15.27 -2.86
C THR A 158 6.99 -16.13 -3.65
N THR A 159 6.81 -16.30 -4.97
CA THR A 159 7.51 -17.25 -5.84
C THR A 159 8.58 -16.62 -6.74
N GLY A 160 9.00 -15.38 -6.50
CA GLY A 160 10.13 -14.73 -7.17
C GLY A 160 9.76 -13.79 -8.33
N ARG A 161 8.81 -14.13 -9.22
CA ARG A 161 8.34 -13.22 -10.28
C ARG A 161 7.03 -12.52 -9.92
N PRO A 162 6.86 -11.24 -10.23
CA PRO A 162 5.62 -10.52 -9.97
C PRO A 162 4.42 -11.18 -10.66
N LYS A 163 3.26 -11.16 -10.00
CA LYS A 163 1.98 -11.67 -10.52
C LYS A 163 1.03 -10.50 -10.76
N GLY A 164 0.33 -10.50 -11.89
CA GLY A 164 -0.65 -9.47 -12.22
C GLY A 164 -2.01 -9.77 -11.59
N ALA A 165 -2.40 -9.03 -10.56
CA ALA A 165 -3.74 -9.11 -9.97
C ALA A 165 -4.74 -8.41 -10.90
N GLN A 166 -5.79 -9.12 -11.33
CA GLN A 166 -6.86 -8.61 -12.20
C GLN A 166 -7.93 -7.92 -11.37
N LEU A 167 -8.01 -6.61 -11.45
CA LEU A 167 -9.07 -5.81 -10.86
C LEU A 167 -10.14 -5.54 -11.91
N THR A 168 -11.39 -5.85 -11.58
CA THR A 168 -12.51 -5.67 -12.51
C THR A 168 -13.07 -4.26 -12.45
N VAL A 169 -13.91 -3.89 -13.43
CA VAL A 169 -14.70 -2.65 -13.40
C VAL A 169 -15.49 -2.56 -12.08
N GLY A 170 -16.12 -3.67 -11.67
CA GLY A 170 -16.86 -3.77 -10.42
C GLY A 170 -16.01 -3.58 -9.19
N ASN A 171 -14.78 -4.14 -9.16
CA ASN A 171 -13.86 -3.96 -8.04
C ASN A 171 -13.50 -2.48 -7.86
N LEU A 172 -13.11 -1.78 -8.93
CA LEU A 172 -12.70 -0.37 -8.87
C LEU A 172 -13.86 0.55 -8.47
N LEU A 173 -15.05 0.36 -9.01
CA LEU A 173 -16.24 1.13 -8.65
C LEU A 173 -16.64 0.88 -7.19
N SER A 174 -16.68 -0.39 -6.75
CA SER A 174 -16.97 -0.75 -5.37
C SER A 174 -15.94 -0.18 -4.39
N ALA A 175 -14.66 -0.19 -4.76
CA ALA A 175 -13.61 0.43 -3.96
C ALA A 175 -13.80 1.94 -3.80
N GLY A 176 -14.19 2.64 -4.87
CA GLY A 176 -14.53 4.06 -4.82
C GLY A 176 -15.71 4.35 -3.88
N GLU A 177 -16.77 3.55 -3.97
CA GLU A 177 -17.96 3.66 -3.11
C GLU A 177 -17.63 3.38 -1.64
N ILE A 178 -16.90 2.30 -1.36
CA ILE A 178 -16.49 1.91 -0.01
C ILE A 178 -15.58 2.97 0.61
N GLY A 179 -14.58 3.45 -0.15
CA GLY A 179 -13.68 4.50 0.33
C GLY A 179 -14.39 5.82 0.65
N ALA A 180 -15.38 6.19 -0.17
CA ALA A 180 -16.26 7.33 0.07
C ALA A 180 -17.07 7.16 1.37
N GLU A 181 -17.64 5.98 1.57
CA GLU A 181 -18.44 5.66 2.77
C GLU A 181 -17.56 5.65 4.03
N CYS A 182 -16.41 4.95 4.01
CA CYS A 182 -15.48 4.89 5.13
C CYS A 182 -14.91 6.25 5.55
N SER A 183 -14.75 7.18 4.61
CA SER A 183 -14.28 8.53 4.89
C SER A 183 -15.37 9.54 5.16
N SER A 184 -16.66 9.12 5.16
CA SER A 184 -17.82 10.03 5.17
C SER A 184 -17.66 11.13 4.11
N GLY A 185 -17.23 10.69 2.89
CA GLY A 185 -16.81 11.57 1.81
C GLY A 185 -17.94 12.38 1.18
N SER A 186 -17.63 13.59 0.75
CA SER A 186 -18.55 14.52 0.11
C SER A 186 -17.88 15.29 -1.04
N SER A 187 -18.69 15.97 -1.84
CA SER A 187 -18.17 16.85 -2.90
C SER A 187 -17.43 18.09 -2.39
N ALA A 188 -17.53 18.39 -1.10
CA ALA A 188 -16.79 19.48 -0.46
C ALA A 188 -15.35 19.04 -0.09
N ASP A 189 -15.04 17.76 -0.14
CA ASP A 189 -13.74 17.25 0.27
C ASP A 189 -12.62 17.59 -0.71
N ARG A 190 -11.50 17.89 -0.11
CA ARG A 190 -10.22 18.15 -0.78
C ARG A 190 -9.21 17.13 -0.27
N THR A 191 -8.99 16.10 -1.08
CA THR A 191 -8.09 15.00 -0.75
C THR A 191 -6.68 15.29 -1.25
N GLY A 192 -5.68 15.13 -0.41
CA GLY A 192 -4.27 15.25 -0.80
C GLY A 192 -3.49 13.97 -0.60
N THR A 193 -2.56 13.69 -1.51
CA THR A 193 -1.69 12.53 -1.38
C THR A 193 -0.35 12.69 -2.10
N GLY A 194 0.70 12.14 -1.47
CA GLY A 194 1.99 11.84 -2.09
C GLY A 194 2.15 10.37 -2.45
N LEU A 195 1.07 9.58 -2.32
CA LEU A 195 1.08 8.17 -2.70
C LEU A 195 1.15 8.02 -4.23
N PRO A 196 1.91 7.04 -4.73
CA PRO A 196 1.94 6.78 -6.15
C PRO A 196 0.61 6.20 -6.65
N LEU A 197 0.05 6.80 -7.72
CA LEU A 197 -1.19 6.35 -8.33
C LEU A 197 -1.05 5.03 -9.12
N PHE A 198 0.16 4.58 -9.42
CA PHE A 198 0.37 3.24 -9.95
C PHE A 198 0.20 2.14 -8.90
N HIS A 199 0.13 2.49 -7.61
CA HIS A 199 -0.15 1.57 -6.51
C HIS A 199 -1.63 1.59 -6.15
N VAL A 200 -2.20 0.42 -5.83
CA VAL A 200 -3.64 0.26 -5.55
C VAL A 200 -4.16 1.21 -4.47
N PHE A 201 -3.37 1.53 -3.44
CA PHE A 201 -3.79 2.46 -2.38
C PHE A 201 -4.07 3.85 -2.94
N GLY A 202 -3.13 4.44 -3.69
CA GLY A 202 -3.35 5.74 -4.35
C GLY A 202 -4.46 5.70 -5.39
N GLN A 203 -4.55 4.60 -6.13
CA GLN A 203 -5.49 4.45 -7.24
C GLN A 203 -6.92 4.18 -6.76
N ALA A 204 -7.14 3.12 -5.98
CA ALA A 204 -8.47 2.67 -5.61
C ALA A 204 -9.01 3.40 -4.37
N SER A 205 -8.21 3.50 -3.30
CA SER A 205 -8.67 4.10 -2.05
C SER A 205 -8.67 5.63 -2.07
N VAL A 206 -7.77 6.28 -2.83
CA VAL A 206 -7.68 7.75 -2.87
C VAL A 206 -8.38 8.30 -4.10
N MET A 207 -7.89 7.96 -5.31
CA MET A 207 -8.39 8.52 -6.57
C MET A 207 -9.86 8.14 -6.79
N MET A 208 -10.19 6.85 -6.75
CA MET A 208 -11.56 6.42 -7.02
C MET A 208 -12.54 6.91 -5.96
N ALA A 209 -12.19 6.91 -4.66
CA ALA A 209 -13.06 7.43 -3.61
C ALA A 209 -13.35 8.92 -3.81
N THR A 210 -12.32 9.73 -4.07
CA THR A 210 -12.47 11.19 -4.30
C THR A 210 -13.34 11.48 -5.52
N LEU A 211 -13.10 10.79 -6.64
CA LEU A 211 -13.88 10.99 -7.87
C LEU A 211 -15.32 10.48 -7.73
N THR A 212 -15.56 9.47 -6.89
CA THR A 212 -16.91 8.94 -6.65
C THR A 212 -17.82 9.96 -5.98
N VAL A 213 -17.32 10.74 -5.03
CA VAL A 213 -18.10 11.76 -4.30
C VAL A 213 -18.12 13.13 -4.98
N GLY A 214 -17.34 13.35 -6.03
CA GLY A 214 -17.22 14.66 -6.69
C GLY A 214 -16.33 15.63 -5.95
N GLY A 215 -15.47 15.15 -5.07
CA GLY A 215 -14.45 15.93 -4.38
C GLY A 215 -13.28 16.33 -5.30
N SER A 216 -12.30 17.03 -4.76
CA SER A 216 -11.08 17.39 -5.50
C SER A 216 -9.85 16.69 -4.94
N MET A 217 -8.92 16.33 -5.82
CA MET A 217 -7.67 15.66 -5.45
C MET A 217 -6.45 16.53 -5.79
N SER A 218 -5.61 16.76 -4.78
CA SER A 218 -4.31 17.42 -4.92
C SER A 218 -3.20 16.36 -4.96
N LEU A 219 -2.31 16.46 -5.95
CA LEU A 219 -1.31 15.46 -6.27
C LEU A 219 0.11 16.00 -6.10
N LEU A 220 0.98 15.20 -5.50
CA LEU A 220 2.43 15.38 -5.56
C LEU A 220 3.04 14.32 -6.48
N ALA A 221 3.77 14.74 -7.48
CA ALA A 221 4.45 13.84 -8.40
C ALA A 221 5.44 12.90 -7.69
N ARG A 222 6.03 13.37 -6.60
CA ARG A 222 6.89 12.64 -5.69
C ARG A 222 6.64 13.16 -4.27
N PHE A 223 6.55 12.26 -3.31
CA PHE A 223 6.44 12.64 -1.91
C PHE A 223 7.69 13.41 -1.46
N ASP A 224 7.45 14.59 -0.91
CA ASP A 224 8.38 15.40 -0.15
C ASP A 224 7.61 15.96 1.05
N PRO A 225 8.10 15.80 2.30
CA PRO A 225 7.31 16.15 3.46
C PRO A 225 7.01 17.65 3.59
N ALA A 226 7.94 18.52 3.19
CA ALA A 226 7.72 19.97 3.20
C ALA A 226 6.68 20.39 2.15
N SER A 227 6.78 19.84 0.93
CA SER A 227 5.79 20.05 -0.14
C SER A 227 4.41 19.51 0.24
N MET A 228 4.35 18.42 1.01
CA MET A 228 3.08 17.88 1.49
C MET A 228 2.41 18.79 2.52
N LEU A 229 3.17 19.35 3.46
CA LEU A 229 2.67 20.35 4.41
C LEU A 229 2.20 21.62 3.70
N GLU A 230 2.96 22.09 2.71
CA GLU A 230 2.57 23.25 1.91
C GLU A 230 1.28 22.99 1.11
N MET A 231 1.14 21.83 0.49
CA MET A 231 -0.06 21.43 -0.24
C MET A 231 -1.28 21.36 0.72
N LEU A 232 -1.10 20.86 1.93
CA LEU A 232 -2.13 20.75 2.96
C LEU A 232 -2.69 22.14 3.31
N ARG A 233 -1.81 23.15 3.49
CA ARG A 233 -2.20 24.54 3.75
C ARG A 233 -2.81 25.22 2.53
N ARG A 234 -2.10 25.19 1.40
CA ARG A 234 -2.49 25.89 0.18
C ARG A 234 -3.84 25.45 -0.34
N ASP A 235 -4.07 24.13 -0.38
CA ASP A 235 -5.29 23.55 -0.92
C ASP A 235 -6.37 23.30 0.16
N ARG A 236 -6.05 23.62 1.43
CA ARG A 236 -6.95 23.44 2.59
C ARG A 236 -7.51 22.03 2.62
N LEU A 237 -6.62 21.04 2.62
CA LEU A 237 -7.02 19.63 2.54
C LEU A 237 -7.91 19.23 3.73
N THR A 238 -8.92 18.43 3.43
CA THR A 238 -9.83 17.85 4.44
C THR A 238 -9.57 16.38 4.67
N ILE A 239 -8.97 15.71 3.70
CA ILE A 239 -8.57 14.31 3.75
C ILE A 239 -7.12 14.20 3.27
N MET A 240 -6.31 13.41 3.97
CA MET A 240 -4.96 13.09 3.57
C MET A 240 -4.70 11.59 3.70
N ALA A 241 -4.05 10.99 2.69
CA ALA A 241 -3.67 9.59 2.72
C ALA A 241 -2.17 9.42 2.58
N GLY A 242 -1.59 8.53 3.37
CA GLY A 242 -0.16 8.26 3.38
C GLY A 242 0.19 6.90 4.00
N VAL A 243 1.48 6.61 4.06
CA VAL A 243 2.05 5.45 4.76
C VAL A 243 2.81 5.91 6.00
N PRO A 244 3.09 5.02 6.99
CA PRO A 244 3.72 5.41 8.24
C PRO A 244 5.00 6.23 8.10
N THR A 245 5.84 5.92 7.12
CA THR A 245 7.07 6.68 6.84
C THR A 245 6.82 8.11 6.36
N MET A 246 5.69 8.38 5.69
CA MET A 246 5.29 9.73 5.29
C MET A 246 4.87 10.55 6.51
N TRP A 247 4.07 9.97 7.40
CA TRP A 247 3.64 10.61 8.65
C TRP A 247 4.84 10.98 9.51
N ASN A 248 5.76 10.03 9.69
CA ASN A 248 6.99 10.26 10.45
C ASN A 248 7.84 11.38 9.83
N ALA A 249 8.04 11.37 8.51
CA ALA A 249 8.81 12.40 7.82
C ALA A 249 8.17 13.80 7.96
N MET A 250 6.85 13.90 7.92
CA MET A 250 6.15 15.17 8.12
C MET A 250 6.32 15.71 9.54
N LEU A 251 6.29 14.85 10.56
CA LEU A 251 6.56 15.24 11.95
C LEU A 251 7.94 15.87 12.12
N HIS A 252 8.95 15.36 11.41
CA HIS A 252 10.33 15.86 11.52
C HIS A 252 10.54 17.21 10.85
N VAL A 253 9.75 17.58 9.85
CA VAL A 253 9.87 18.85 9.12
C VAL A 253 8.79 19.87 9.50
N ALA A 254 7.85 19.51 10.36
CA ALA A 254 6.74 20.38 10.74
C ALA A 254 7.22 21.66 11.45
N GLY A 255 8.37 21.62 12.12
CA GLY A 255 8.96 22.79 12.78
C GLY A 255 7.96 23.55 13.65
N ASP A 256 7.87 24.87 13.42
CA ASP A 256 6.93 25.78 14.10
C ASP A 256 5.63 25.98 13.31
N ALA A 257 5.24 25.05 12.41
CA ALA A 257 3.99 25.13 11.67
C ALA A 257 2.79 25.33 12.61
N ASP A 258 1.91 26.30 12.30
CA ASP A 258 0.77 26.60 13.16
C ASP A 258 -0.27 25.46 13.05
N PRO A 259 -0.72 24.86 14.16
CA PRO A 259 -1.80 23.87 14.14
C PRO A 259 -3.08 24.38 13.48
N ALA A 260 -3.33 25.69 13.50
CA ALA A 260 -4.50 26.31 12.82
C ALA A 260 -4.46 26.10 11.29
N ASP A 261 -3.27 25.97 10.69
CA ASP A 261 -3.12 25.68 9.27
C ASP A 261 -3.73 24.32 8.86
N PHE A 262 -3.89 23.42 9.83
CA PHE A 262 -4.36 22.05 9.65
C PHE A 262 -5.78 21.80 10.18
N ALA A 263 -6.44 22.82 10.71
CA ALA A 263 -7.78 22.70 11.32
C ALA A 263 -8.85 22.18 10.35
N GLY A 264 -8.62 22.26 9.04
CA GLY A 264 -9.50 21.67 8.02
C GLY A 264 -9.35 20.17 7.83
N LEU A 265 -8.24 19.57 8.27
CA LEU A 265 -7.96 18.15 8.09
C LEU A 265 -8.80 17.31 9.05
N ARG A 266 -9.83 16.65 8.52
CA ARG A 266 -10.77 15.85 9.31
C ARG A 266 -10.47 14.35 9.29
N VAL A 267 -9.75 13.88 8.24
CA VAL A 267 -9.38 12.47 8.07
C VAL A 267 -7.95 12.37 7.58
N ALA A 268 -7.12 11.69 8.35
CA ALA A 268 -5.80 11.23 7.95
C ALA A 268 -5.84 9.70 7.86
N VAL A 269 -5.53 9.12 6.68
CA VAL A 269 -5.63 7.67 6.42
C VAL A 269 -4.24 7.08 6.29
N SER A 270 -3.89 6.12 7.15
CA SER A 270 -2.68 5.33 7.04
C SER A 270 -2.99 3.92 6.55
N GLY A 271 -2.16 3.43 5.64
CA GLY A 271 -2.29 2.06 5.15
C GLY A 271 -1.00 1.54 4.57
N GLY A 272 -1.02 0.28 4.17
CA GLY A 272 0.09 -0.34 3.48
C GLY A 272 1.21 -0.89 4.35
N ALA A 273 1.34 -0.46 5.59
CA ALA A 273 2.18 -1.01 6.64
C ALA A 273 1.55 -0.66 7.99
N SER A 274 1.87 -1.42 9.05
CA SER A 274 1.40 -1.12 10.40
C SER A 274 1.89 0.25 10.87
N LEU A 275 1.01 1.02 11.47
CA LEU A 275 1.31 2.36 11.98
C LEU A 275 1.82 2.25 13.43
N PRO A 276 3.07 2.63 13.71
CA PRO A 276 3.55 2.70 15.08
C PRO A 276 2.71 3.67 15.92
N GLY A 277 2.29 3.23 17.11
CA GLY A 277 1.43 4.04 17.99
C GLY A 277 2.05 5.38 18.40
N GLU A 278 3.38 5.46 18.52
CA GLU A 278 4.11 6.71 18.80
C GLU A 278 3.91 7.73 17.67
N ILE A 279 4.01 7.29 16.41
CA ILE A 279 3.80 8.18 15.25
C ILE A 279 2.35 8.69 15.24
N ALA A 280 1.37 7.81 15.50
CA ALA A 280 -0.03 8.19 15.57
C ALA A 280 -0.28 9.27 16.63
N ARG A 281 0.21 9.04 17.87
CA ARG A 281 0.06 10.00 18.98
C ARG A 281 0.78 11.32 18.71
N ALA A 282 2.01 11.27 18.19
CA ALA A 282 2.77 12.47 17.87
C ALA A 282 2.09 13.30 16.76
N PHE A 283 1.52 12.63 15.76
CA PHE A 283 0.79 13.29 14.67
C PHE A 283 -0.49 13.97 15.19
N GLU A 284 -1.28 13.27 15.99
CA GLU A 284 -2.49 13.84 16.61
C GLU A 284 -2.18 15.04 17.49
N ALA A 285 -1.16 14.94 18.35
CA ALA A 285 -0.72 16.05 19.19
C ALA A 285 -0.23 17.24 18.37
N ARG A 286 0.39 17.01 17.22
CA ARG A 286 0.99 18.07 16.39
C ARG A 286 -0.02 18.74 15.45
N PHE A 287 -0.93 17.97 14.87
CA PHE A 287 -1.80 18.40 13.79
C PHE A 287 -3.29 18.45 14.18
N GLY A 288 -3.64 17.97 15.39
CA GLY A 288 -5.02 17.94 15.87
C GLY A 288 -5.95 16.98 15.11
N CYS A 289 -5.38 16.05 14.32
CA CYS A 289 -6.12 15.07 13.54
C CYS A 289 -5.63 13.65 13.83
N THR A 290 -6.55 12.76 14.20
CA THR A 290 -6.24 11.33 14.41
C THR A 290 -6.00 10.63 13.08
N ILE A 291 -4.96 9.81 13.03
CA ILE A 291 -4.72 8.93 11.87
C ILE A 291 -5.57 7.68 12.02
N LEU A 292 -6.42 7.43 11.02
CA LEU A 292 -7.21 6.22 10.90
C LEU A 292 -6.45 5.18 10.08
N GLU A 293 -6.26 4.00 10.63
CA GLU A 293 -5.53 2.93 9.97
C GLU A 293 -6.48 2.02 9.19
N GLY A 294 -6.05 1.64 7.97
CA GLY A 294 -6.74 0.69 7.13
C GLY A 294 -5.83 -0.43 6.65
N TYR A 295 -6.42 -1.60 6.46
CA TYR A 295 -5.75 -2.78 5.92
C TYR A 295 -6.40 -3.25 4.64
N GLY A 296 -5.56 -3.60 3.68
CA GLY A 296 -5.95 -4.19 2.41
C GLY A 296 -4.74 -4.47 1.53
N LEU A 297 -4.97 -5.19 0.46
CA LEU A 297 -3.96 -5.67 -0.48
C LEU A 297 -4.33 -5.23 -1.90
N THR A 298 -3.42 -5.41 -2.84
CA THR A 298 -3.73 -5.24 -4.27
C THR A 298 -4.84 -6.19 -4.68
N GLU A 299 -4.79 -7.41 -4.20
CA GLU A 299 -5.74 -8.50 -4.45
C GLU A 299 -7.15 -8.23 -3.87
N THR A 300 -7.28 -7.25 -2.96
CA THR A 300 -8.57 -6.80 -2.41
C THR A 300 -8.91 -5.35 -2.78
N THR A 301 -8.29 -4.85 -3.86
CA THR A 301 -8.49 -3.49 -4.38
C THR A 301 -8.35 -2.43 -3.28
N ALA A 302 -7.31 -2.58 -2.43
CA ALA A 302 -6.94 -1.76 -1.27
C ALA A 302 -7.83 -1.89 -0.02
N PHE A 303 -8.91 -2.64 -0.04
CA PHE A 303 -9.86 -2.68 1.08
C PHE A 303 -9.97 -4.07 1.74
N GLY A 304 -10.01 -4.08 3.06
CA GLY A 304 -10.30 -5.20 3.95
C GLY A 304 -10.96 -4.66 5.21
N THR A 305 -10.19 -3.96 6.05
CA THR A 305 -10.69 -3.31 7.27
C THR A 305 -10.30 -1.83 7.31
N PHE A 306 -11.04 -1.05 8.09
CA PHE A 306 -10.75 0.35 8.34
C PHE A 306 -11.22 0.77 9.73
N ASN A 307 -10.48 1.68 10.39
CA ASN A 307 -10.93 2.29 11.63
C ASN A 307 -12.20 3.12 11.37
N ASP A 308 -13.13 3.06 12.32
CA ASP A 308 -14.37 3.81 12.27
C ASP A 308 -14.11 5.29 12.54
N ILE A 309 -14.55 6.18 11.62
CA ILE A 309 -14.32 7.62 11.73
C ILE A 309 -15.05 8.23 12.94
N ASP A 310 -16.23 7.71 13.28
CA ASP A 310 -17.05 8.25 14.38
C ASP A 310 -16.55 7.77 15.75
N ARG A 311 -15.93 6.59 15.80
CA ARG A 311 -15.34 5.99 17.02
C ARG A 311 -13.88 6.39 17.23
N GLY A 312 -13.24 6.96 16.22
CA GLY A 312 -11.82 7.24 16.20
C GLY A 312 -10.94 6.01 15.95
N GLY A 313 -9.63 6.23 15.81
CA GLY A 313 -8.66 5.16 15.62
C GLY A 313 -8.39 4.38 16.90
N LYS A 314 -8.28 3.05 16.80
CA LYS A 314 -7.80 2.17 17.87
C LYS A 314 -6.35 1.81 17.58
N THR A 315 -5.43 2.34 18.37
CA THR A 315 -3.97 2.13 18.16
C THR A 315 -3.62 0.65 18.07
N GLY A 316 -2.89 0.27 17.01
CA GLY A 316 -2.47 -1.11 16.75
C GLY A 316 -3.55 -2.01 16.13
N TYR A 317 -4.70 -1.45 15.77
CA TYR A 317 -5.79 -2.13 15.08
C TYR A 317 -6.12 -1.42 13.78
N THR A 318 -6.40 -2.21 12.75
CA THR A 318 -6.81 -1.71 11.43
C THR A 318 -8.32 -1.57 11.29
N GLY A 319 -9.05 -1.66 12.40
CA GLY A 319 -10.49 -1.52 12.46
C GLY A 319 -11.27 -2.77 12.03
N ARG A 320 -12.51 -2.58 11.64
CA ARG A 320 -13.46 -3.64 11.27
C ARG A 320 -13.54 -3.81 9.76
N ALA A 321 -14.17 -4.91 9.33
CA ALA A 321 -14.52 -5.11 7.94
C ALA A 321 -15.24 -3.88 7.38
N VAL A 322 -14.74 -3.35 6.25
CA VAL A 322 -15.40 -2.22 5.57
C VAL A 322 -16.76 -2.65 5.00
N PRO A 323 -17.67 -1.72 4.70
CA PRO A 323 -18.99 -2.06 4.14
C PRO A 323 -18.93 -3.04 2.98
N ARG A 324 -19.85 -3.99 2.93
CA ARG A 324 -19.98 -5.03 1.88
C ARG A 324 -18.86 -6.05 1.84
N LEU A 325 -17.84 -5.99 2.72
CA LEU A 325 -16.84 -7.02 2.89
C LEU A 325 -17.12 -7.87 4.13
N GLN A 326 -16.64 -9.10 4.07
CA GLN A 326 -16.52 -10.01 5.21
C GLN A 326 -15.04 -10.28 5.44
N VAL A 327 -14.62 -10.21 6.70
CA VAL A 327 -13.25 -10.52 7.14
C VAL A 327 -13.34 -11.55 8.25
N GLN A 328 -12.58 -12.62 8.12
CA GLN A 328 -12.47 -13.67 9.13
C GLN A 328 -11.01 -13.98 9.39
N VAL A 329 -10.71 -14.33 10.64
CA VAL A 329 -9.42 -14.92 11.02
C VAL A 329 -9.65 -16.42 11.16
N ARG A 330 -8.87 -17.23 10.43
CA ARG A 330 -9.05 -18.70 10.39
C ARG A 330 -7.80 -19.42 10.84
N ASP A 331 -8.02 -20.56 11.52
CA ASP A 331 -6.96 -21.50 11.90
C ASP A 331 -6.46 -22.31 10.68
N ILE A 332 -5.49 -23.20 10.92
CA ILE A 332 -4.91 -24.07 9.88
C ILE A 332 -5.93 -25.06 9.29
N ASP A 333 -6.97 -25.40 10.04
CA ASP A 333 -8.05 -26.30 9.62
C ASP A 333 -9.17 -25.57 8.89
N GLY A 334 -9.10 -24.23 8.80
CA GLY A 334 -10.05 -23.35 8.10
C GLY A 334 -11.24 -22.91 8.97
N ASN A 335 -11.24 -23.22 10.27
CA ASN A 335 -12.27 -22.75 11.19
C ASN A 335 -12.03 -21.31 11.60
N GLU A 336 -13.11 -20.57 11.86
CA GLU A 336 -13.01 -19.20 12.37
C GLU A 336 -12.46 -19.20 13.80
N CYS A 337 -11.43 -18.38 14.02
CA CYS A 337 -10.78 -18.24 15.31
C CYS A 337 -11.64 -17.40 16.27
N PRO A 338 -11.71 -17.76 17.56
CA PRO A 338 -12.31 -16.89 18.56
C PRO A 338 -11.48 -15.61 18.77
N PRO A 339 -12.09 -14.52 19.28
CA PRO A 339 -11.38 -13.29 19.57
C PRO A 339 -10.10 -13.51 20.39
N GLY A 340 -9.04 -12.80 20.03
CA GLY A 340 -7.70 -12.89 20.62
C GLY A 340 -6.82 -14.00 20.05
N THR A 341 -7.36 -14.93 19.27
CA THR A 341 -6.60 -16.03 18.67
C THR A 341 -6.04 -15.60 17.31
N VAL A 342 -4.73 -15.85 17.11
CA VAL A 342 -4.05 -15.55 15.86
C VAL A 342 -4.32 -16.64 14.83
N GLY A 343 -4.69 -16.22 13.62
CA GLY A 343 -4.88 -17.08 12.45
C GLY A 343 -4.65 -16.32 11.16
N GLU A 344 -4.85 -16.97 10.02
CA GLU A 344 -4.76 -16.32 8.69
C GLU A 344 -5.99 -15.45 8.45
N VAL A 345 -5.76 -14.23 7.98
CA VAL A 345 -6.85 -13.31 7.59
C VAL A 345 -7.41 -13.71 6.24
N HIS A 346 -8.72 -13.88 6.17
CA HIS A 346 -9.46 -14.16 4.95
C HIS A 346 -10.44 -13.04 4.66
N ILE A 347 -10.58 -12.66 3.39
CA ILE A 347 -11.44 -11.56 2.94
C ILE A 347 -12.36 -12.04 1.83
N LYS A 348 -13.65 -11.64 1.89
CA LYS A 348 -14.64 -11.90 0.86
C LYS A 348 -15.47 -10.66 0.59
N GLY A 349 -15.74 -10.36 -0.68
CA GLY A 349 -16.61 -9.26 -1.07
C GLY A 349 -16.30 -8.68 -2.44
N PRO A 350 -16.97 -7.57 -2.82
CA PRO A 350 -16.93 -7.02 -4.17
C PRO A 350 -15.59 -6.39 -4.57
N THR A 351 -14.65 -6.24 -3.65
CA THR A 351 -13.31 -5.71 -3.94
C THR A 351 -12.26 -6.80 -4.16
N VAL A 352 -12.59 -8.07 -3.90
CA VAL A 352 -11.67 -9.19 -4.15
C VAL A 352 -11.44 -9.31 -5.66
N MET A 353 -10.18 -9.39 -6.05
CA MET A 353 -9.75 -9.52 -7.44
C MET A 353 -10.41 -10.72 -8.16
N ARG A 354 -10.51 -10.64 -9.47
CA ARG A 354 -10.93 -11.79 -10.30
C ARG A 354 -9.96 -12.97 -10.21
N GLY A 355 -8.68 -12.71 -10.03
CA GLY A 355 -7.61 -13.69 -9.96
C GLY A 355 -6.30 -13.13 -10.51
N TYR A 356 -5.26 -13.95 -10.56
CA TYR A 356 -4.00 -13.58 -11.19
C TYR A 356 -4.03 -13.81 -12.70
N TRP A 357 -3.54 -12.84 -13.46
CA TRP A 357 -3.50 -12.86 -14.93
C TRP A 357 -2.72 -14.06 -15.44
N ASN A 358 -3.39 -14.87 -16.30
CA ASN A 358 -2.83 -16.10 -16.86
C ASN A 358 -2.27 -17.12 -15.84
N ARG A 359 -2.76 -17.09 -14.59
CA ARG A 359 -2.29 -17.93 -13.48
C ARG A 359 -3.45 -18.63 -12.75
N PRO A 360 -4.19 -19.54 -13.40
CA PRO A 360 -5.35 -20.17 -12.78
C PRO A 360 -5.02 -21.01 -11.55
N ALA A 361 -3.88 -21.70 -11.54
CA ALA A 361 -3.44 -22.49 -10.38
C ALA A 361 -3.09 -21.61 -9.19
N ASP A 362 -2.37 -20.49 -9.41
CA ASP A 362 -2.07 -19.52 -8.35
C ASP A 362 -3.35 -18.85 -7.81
N THR A 363 -4.33 -18.61 -8.68
CA THR A 363 -5.63 -18.06 -8.29
C THR A 363 -6.39 -19.04 -7.41
N ALA A 364 -6.50 -20.31 -7.81
CA ALA A 364 -7.19 -21.36 -7.04
C ALA A 364 -6.50 -21.64 -5.70
N ALA A 365 -5.19 -21.37 -5.58
CA ALA A 365 -4.47 -21.52 -4.31
C ALA A 365 -4.83 -20.45 -3.27
N VAL A 366 -5.35 -19.28 -3.71
CA VAL A 366 -5.64 -18.15 -2.80
C VAL A 366 -7.10 -17.72 -2.78
N ILE A 367 -7.91 -18.08 -3.79
CA ILE A 367 -9.35 -17.80 -3.82
C ILE A 367 -10.09 -19.13 -3.79
N SER A 368 -10.85 -19.37 -2.72
CA SER A 368 -11.68 -20.56 -2.58
C SER A 368 -12.90 -20.51 -3.51
N PRO A 369 -13.53 -21.67 -3.84
CA PRO A 369 -14.71 -21.72 -4.71
C PRO A 369 -15.90 -20.88 -4.22
N ASP A 370 -16.00 -20.64 -2.92
CA ASP A 370 -17.03 -19.81 -2.29
C ASP A 370 -16.63 -18.33 -2.17
N GLY A 371 -15.48 -17.94 -2.76
CA GLY A 371 -15.07 -16.54 -2.95
C GLY A 371 -14.27 -15.93 -1.79
N TRP A 372 -13.76 -16.70 -0.86
CA TRP A 372 -12.81 -16.22 0.17
C TRP A 372 -11.40 -16.13 -0.39
N PHE A 373 -10.80 -14.98 -0.23
CA PHE A 373 -9.39 -14.72 -0.54
C PHE A 373 -8.52 -14.91 0.71
N ARG A 374 -7.51 -15.76 0.61
CA ARG A 374 -6.47 -16.00 1.60
C ARG A 374 -5.38 -14.95 1.44
N THR A 375 -5.20 -14.12 2.47
CA THR A 375 -4.28 -12.97 2.36
C THR A 375 -2.80 -13.34 2.54
N GLY A 376 -2.52 -14.43 3.25
CA GLY A 376 -1.18 -14.79 3.71
C GLY A 376 -0.69 -13.89 4.84
N ASP A 377 -1.56 -13.05 5.41
CA ASP A 377 -1.27 -12.24 6.58
C ASP A 377 -1.91 -12.88 7.82
N LEU A 378 -1.20 -12.82 8.95
CA LEU A 378 -1.68 -13.28 10.25
C LEU A 378 -2.32 -12.12 11.00
N GLY A 379 -3.45 -12.37 11.63
CA GLY A 379 -4.16 -11.38 12.44
C GLY A 379 -4.95 -12.02 13.58
N ALA A 380 -5.50 -11.17 14.42
CA ALA A 380 -6.46 -11.53 15.46
C ALA A 380 -7.51 -10.44 15.57
N THR A 381 -8.77 -10.83 15.75
CA THR A 381 -9.85 -9.90 16.10
C THR A 381 -9.96 -9.79 17.61
N ASP A 382 -10.38 -8.64 18.10
CA ASP A 382 -10.78 -8.51 19.50
C ASP A 382 -12.29 -8.77 19.69
N THR A 383 -12.78 -8.61 20.91
CA THR A 383 -14.20 -8.80 21.26
C THR A 383 -15.13 -7.79 20.61
N ASP A 384 -14.61 -6.65 20.14
CA ASP A 384 -15.36 -5.63 19.41
C ASP A 384 -15.37 -5.90 17.90
N GLY A 385 -14.60 -6.87 17.42
CA GLY A 385 -14.43 -7.22 16.00
C GLY A 385 -13.38 -6.37 15.27
N ASP A 386 -12.58 -5.59 15.99
CA ASP A 386 -11.47 -4.84 15.40
C ASP A 386 -10.31 -5.78 15.10
N LEU A 387 -9.79 -5.75 13.86
CA LEU A 387 -8.68 -6.57 13.40
C LEU A 387 -7.34 -5.93 13.76
N ARG A 388 -6.45 -6.72 14.32
CA ARG A 388 -5.02 -6.42 14.44
C ARG A 388 -4.23 -7.32 13.50
N ILE A 389 -3.45 -6.75 12.60
CA ILE A 389 -2.48 -7.51 11.81
C ILE A 389 -1.27 -7.79 12.70
N VAL A 390 -0.89 -9.04 12.79
CA VAL A 390 0.24 -9.49 13.61
C VAL A 390 1.51 -9.52 12.78
N ASP A 391 1.47 -10.21 11.62
CA ASP A 391 2.58 -10.29 10.67
C ASP A 391 2.16 -10.98 9.37
N ARG A 392 3.12 -11.26 8.50
CA ARG A 392 2.94 -12.13 7.33
C ARG A 392 3.40 -13.55 7.62
N ILE A 393 2.66 -14.53 7.13
CA ILE A 393 3.02 -15.96 7.28
C ILE A 393 4.46 -16.20 6.79
N LYS A 394 4.87 -15.58 5.67
CA LYS A 394 6.20 -15.73 5.07
C LYS A 394 7.33 -14.99 5.79
N ASP A 395 7.01 -14.01 6.62
CA ASP A 395 7.98 -13.18 7.34
C ASP A 395 8.14 -13.65 8.80
N LEU A 396 7.30 -14.63 9.22
CA LEU A 396 7.36 -15.25 10.55
C LEU A 396 8.74 -15.89 10.76
N ILE A 397 9.37 -15.57 11.88
CA ILE A 397 10.66 -16.14 12.28
C ILE A 397 10.40 -17.35 13.17
N ILE A 398 10.89 -18.53 12.79
CA ILE A 398 10.77 -19.76 13.58
C ILE A 398 12.09 -20.01 14.31
N ARG A 399 12.17 -19.50 15.53
CA ARG A 399 13.37 -19.59 16.35
C ARG A 399 13.26 -20.70 17.37
N GLY A 400 13.96 -21.84 17.12
CA GLY A 400 13.95 -22.98 18.06
C GLY A 400 12.55 -23.51 18.35
N GLY A 401 11.65 -23.50 17.35
CA GLY A 401 10.26 -23.92 17.49
C GLY A 401 9.30 -22.85 18.03
N TYR A 402 9.81 -21.67 18.39
CA TYR A 402 8.97 -20.54 18.82
C TYR A 402 8.72 -19.58 17.66
N ASN A 403 7.48 -19.16 17.52
CA ASN A 403 7.09 -18.12 16.57
C ASN A 403 7.49 -16.74 17.11
N VAL A 404 8.32 -16.01 16.36
CA VAL A 404 8.62 -14.61 16.59
C VAL A 404 8.04 -13.80 15.45
N TYR A 405 7.16 -12.87 15.80
CA TYR A 405 6.53 -11.96 14.84
C TYR A 405 7.38 -10.70 14.70
N PRO A 406 8.02 -10.45 13.54
CA PRO A 406 8.83 -9.26 13.31
C PRO A 406 8.14 -7.96 13.71
N GLY A 407 6.84 -7.82 13.37
CA GLY A 407 6.07 -6.62 13.68
C GLY A 407 5.94 -6.31 15.17
N GLU A 408 5.88 -7.34 16.03
CA GLU A 408 5.87 -7.16 17.49
C GLU A 408 7.20 -6.58 18.00
N VAL A 409 8.30 -7.08 17.47
CA VAL A 409 9.64 -6.60 17.85
C VAL A 409 9.88 -5.19 17.31
N GLU A 410 9.46 -4.91 16.08
CA GLU A 410 9.53 -3.58 15.46
C GLU A 410 8.73 -2.55 16.25
N ALA A 411 7.53 -2.89 16.71
CA ALA A 411 6.72 -1.99 17.53
C ALA A 411 7.44 -1.56 18.80
N VAL A 412 8.11 -2.48 19.50
CA VAL A 412 8.91 -2.19 20.69
C VAL A 412 10.15 -1.35 20.36
N LEU A 413 10.78 -1.57 19.20
CA LEU A 413 11.90 -0.76 18.76
C LEU A 413 11.48 0.69 18.46
N TYR A 414 10.33 0.89 17.84
CA TYR A 414 9.80 2.24 17.56
C TYR A 414 9.40 3.03 18.82
N GLU A 415 9.20 2.38 19.96
CA GLU A 415 9.00 3.07 21.24
C GLU A 415 10.28 3.72 21.79
N HIS A 416 11.45 3.37 21.27
CA HIS A 416 12.71 3.96 21.70
C HIS A 416 12.87 5.38 21.10
N PRO A 417 13.14 6.42 21.91
CA PRO A 417 13.15 7.81 21.47
C PRO A 417 14.17 8.12 20.37
N ASP A 418 15.25 7.35 20.31
CA ASP A 418 16.34 7.54 19.34
C ASP A 418 16.22 6.65 18.09
N ILE A 419 15.22 5.79 18.00
CA ILE A 419 15.00 4.94 16.80
C ILE A 419 13.98 5.61 15.88
N ILE A 420 14.39 5.91 14.65
CA ILE A 420 13.52 6.50 13.63
C ILE A 420 12.98 5.46 12.64
N GLU A 421 13.75 4.40 12.38
CA GLU A 421 13.29 3.28 11.55
C GLU A 421 13.83 1.95 12.10
N ALA A 422 13.02 0.91 12.03
CA ALA A 422 13.40 -0.45 12.40
C ALA A 422 12.84 -1.47 11.41
N ALA A 423 13.63 -2.49 11.12
CA ALA A 423 13.19 -3.68 10.39
C ALA A 423 13.74 -4.93 11.08
N VAL A 424 12.87 -5.89 11.31
CA VAL A 424 13.21 -7.17 11.94
C VAL A 424 13.01 -8.29 10.94
N ILE A 425 14.01 -9.17 10.82
CA ILE A 425 14.00 -10.33 9.91
C ILE A 425 14.62 -11.56 10.56
N GLY A 426 14.22 -12.74 10.09
CA GLY A 426 14.89 -13.99 10.41
C GLY A 426 16.16 -14.15 9.57
N VAL A 427 17.23 -14.60 10.19
CA VAL A 427 18.45 -15.03 9.50
C VAL A 427 18.77 -16.47 9.87
N PRO A 428 19.36 -17.27 8.97
CA PRO A 428 19.69 -18.66 9.26
C PRO A 428 20.61 -18.79 10.49
N ASP A 429 20.30 -19.77 11.36
CA ASP A 429 21.08 -20.12 12.54
C ASP A 429 21.17 -21.64 12.69
N ASP A 430 22.41 -22.17 12.88
CA ASP A 430 22.66 -23.61 12.92
C ASP A 430 22.02 -24.30 14.13
N HIS A 431 21.72 -23.58 15.20
CA HIS A 431 21.18 -24.15 16.43
C HIS A 431 19.66 -23.97 16.53
N TYR A 432 19.16 -22.78 16.17
CA TYR A 432 17.73 -22.42 16.32
C TYR A 432 16.94 -22.50 15.02
N GLY A 433 17.60 -22.86 13.89
CA GLY A 433 17.01 -22.77 12.55
C GLY A 433 17.03 -21.33 12.03
N GLU A 434 16.41 -20.40 12.77
CA GLU A 434 16.48 -18.97 12.52
C GLU A 434 16.82 -18.19 13.81
N GLU A 435 17.49 -17.06 13.63
CA GLU A 435 17.77 -16.08 14.69
C GLU A 435 17.18 -14.72 14.33
N VAL A 436 16.79 -13.96 15.35
CA VAL A 436 16.18 -12.64 15.19
C VAL A 436 17.25 -11.59 14.94
N ALA A 437 17.16 -10.90 13.80
CA ALA A 437 18.03 -9.79 13.44
C ALA A 437 17.23 -8.49 13.28
N ALA A 438 17.74 -7.39 13.82
CA ALA A 438 17.19 -6.06 13.70
C ALA A 438 18.15 -5.12 12.98
N LEU A 439 17.64 -4.39 11.97
CA LEU A 439 18.28 -3.24 11.36
C LEU A 439 17.62 -1.99 11.93
N VAL A 440 18.42 -1.04 12.40
CA VAL A 440 17.94 0.15 13.10
C VAL A 440 18.57 1.39 12.47
N ALA A 441 17.74 2.36 12.08
CA ALA A 441 18.19 3.71 11.78
C ALA A 441 17.94 4.60 13.01
N ALA A 442 19.03 5.11 13.57
CA ALA A 442 18.98 5.96 14.74
C ALA A 442 18.84 7.44 14.35
N ARG A 443 18.37 8.25 15.29
CA ARG A 443 18.31 9.71 15.14
C ARG A 443 19.71 10.29 14.89
N PRO A 444 19.88 11.22 13.96
CA PRO A 444 21.17 11.88 13.72
C PRO A 444 21.75 12.46 15.01
N GLY A 445 23.01 12.11 15.32
CA GLY A 445 23.70 12.53 16.52
C GLY A 445 23.41 11.70 17.78
N SER A 446 22.60 10.65 17.68
CA SER A 446 22.42 9.68 18.78
C SER A 446 23.64 8.78 18.94
N GLU A 447 24.01 8.49 20.19
CA GLU A 447 25.04 7.51 20.55
C GLU A 447 24.47 6.10 20.82
N LEU A 448 23.24 5.84 20.40
CA LEU A 448 22.53 4.58 20.61
C LEU A 448 23.37 3.38 20.15
N GLY A 449 23.63 2.45 21.07
CA GLY A 449 24.42 1.25 20.82
C GLY A 449 23.59 -0.04 20.82
N ALA A 450 24.14 -1.10 20.22
CA ALA A 450 23.45 -2.40 20.14
C ALA A 450 23.14 -3.01 21.52
N ALA A 451 23.97 -2.74 22.52
CA ALA A 451 23.74 -3.20 23.90
C ALA A 451 22.51 -2.53 24.51
N GLU A 452 22.30 -1.24 24.26
CA GLU A 452 21.16 -0.48 24.73
C GLU A 452 19.87 -0.93 24.05
N VAL A 453 19.86 -1.09 22.72
CA VAL A 453 18.72 -1.66 21.96
C VAL A 453 18.37 -3.05 22.48
N SER A 454 19.38 -3.90 22.75
CA SER A 454 19.15 -5.24 23.31
C SER A 454 18.57 -5.18 24.73
N SER A 455 19.02 -4.24 25.58
CA SER A 455 18.47 -4.04 26.92
C SER A 455 17.02 -3.56 26.86
N TRP A 456 16.76 -2.54 26.03
CA TRP A 456 15.43 -2.00 25.80
C TRP A 456 14.40 -3.06 25.39
N THR A 457 14.76 -3.90 24.41
CA THR A 457 13.88 -4.96 23.93
C THR A 457 13.72 -6.07 24.96
N ARG A 458 14.75 -6.39 25.75
CA ARG A 458 14.71 -7.42 26.80
C ARG A 458 13.77 -7.07 27.95
N GLU A 459 13.66 -5.81 28.29
CA GLU A 459 12.75 -5.33 29.34
C GLU A 459 11.27 -5.46 28.94
N ARG A 460 10.99 -5.55 27.61
CA ARG A 460 9.64 -5.47 27.04
C ARG A 460 9.19 -6.71 26.33
N LEU A 461 10.13 -7.59 25.97
CA LEU A 461 9.85 -8.82 25.21
C LEU A 461 10.41 -10.07 25.89
N SER A 462 9.76 -11.20 25.62
CA SER A 462 10.28 -12.52 26.02
C SER A 462 11.66 -12.76 25.41
N ALA A 463 12.54 -13.45 26.12
CA ALA A 463 13.95 -13.61 25.76
C ALA A 463 14.19 -14.21 24.35
N TYR A 464 13.29 -15.04 23.85
CA TYR A 464 13.38 -15.64 22.53
C TYR A 464 13.05 -14.67 21.39
N LYS A 465 12.36 -13.56 21.67
CA LYS A 465 12.00 -12.48 20.72
C LYS A 465 13.05 -11.38 20.62
N VAL A 466 13.97 -11.30 21.58
CA VAL A 466 14.99 -10.24 21.63
C VAL A 466 15.97 -10.41 20.48
N PRO A 467 16.19 -9.38 19.65
CA PRO A 467 17.17 -9.44 18.56
C PRO A 467 18.59 -9.72 19.08
N ARG A 468 19.22 -10.77 18.53
CA ARG A 468 20.59 -11.14 18.83
C ARG A 468 21.59 -10.51 17.88
N ILE A 469 21.12 -10.09 16.73
CA ILE A 469 21.88 -9.41 15.71
C ILE A 469 21.25 -8.05 15.53
N ILE A 470 22.01 -6.97 15.85
CA ILE A 470 21.55 -5.60 15.72
C ILE A 470 22.53 -4.87 14.82
N ARG A 471 22.02 -4.20 13.78
CA ARG A 471 22.79 -3.41 12.82
C ARG A 471 22.23 -2.01 12.73
N PHE A 472 23.12 -1.04 12.81
CA PHE A 472 22.80 0.35 12.54
C PHE A 472 23.03 0.63 11.05
N VAL A 473 22.08 1.34 10.46
CA VAL A 473 22.09 1.79 9.06
C VAL A 473 21.67 3.26 9.01
N ASP A 474 22.13 3.98 8.00
CA ASP A 474 21.72 5.38 7.80
C ASP A 474 20.23 5.48 7.42
N ALA A 475 19.74 4.53 6.62
CA ALA A 475 18.34 4.42 6.24
C ALA A 475 18.01 2.97 5.84
N LEU A 476 16.77 2.56 6.06
CA LEU A 476 16.29 1.26 5.59
C LEU A 476 15.92 1.29 4.10
N PRO A 477 16.06 0.18 3.36
CA PRO A 477 15.65 0.10 1.97
C PRO A 477 14.14 0.27 1.86
N LYS A 478 13.69 1.19 1.02
CA LYS A 478 12.28 1.51 0.81
C LYS A 478 11.86 1.27 -0.63
N GLY A 479 10.64 0.81 -0.79
CA GLY A 479 9.97 0.76 -2.08
C GLY A 479 9.44 2.13 -2.50
N PRO A 480 8.94 2.25 -3.74
CA PRO A 480 8.41 3.49 -4.27
C PRO A 480 7.20 4.03 -3.50
N SER A 481 6.46 3.15 -2.83
CA SER A 481 5.34 3.51 -1.95
C SER A 481 5.79 3.99 -0.57
N GLY A 482 7.10 4.09 -0.30
CA GLY A 482 7.65 4.43 1.01
C GLY A 482 7.72 3.27 2.01
N LYS A 483 7.24 2.07 1.65
CA LYS A 483 7.32 0.88 2.52
C LYS A 483 8.75 0.36 2.63
N ILE A 484 9.13 -0.09 3.83
CA ILE A 484 10.39 -0.79 4.05
C ILE A 484 10.38 -2.13 3.31
N LEU A 485 11.42 -2.39 2.52
CA LEU A 485 11.60 -3.61 1.73
C LEU A 485 12.48 -4.62 2.46
N LYS A 486 11.92 -5.38 3.40
CA LYS A 486 12.66 -6.42 4.16
C LYS A 486 13.37 -7.42 3.26
N ARG A 487 12.80 -7.74 2.09
CA ARG A 487 13.41 -8.66 1.11
C ARG A 487 14.71 -8.15 0.45
N SER A 488 14.93 -6.84 0.46
CA SER A 488 16.14 -6.22 -0.09
C SER A 488 17.29 -6.15 0.92
N ILE A 489 17.06 -6.62 2.15
CA ILE A 489 18.08 -6.69 3.19
C ILE A 489 18.94 -7.94 2.94
N ASP A 490 20.25 -7.74 2.84
CA ASP A 490 21.19 -8.86 2.66
C ASP A 490 21.36 -9.65 3.97
N ARG A 491 20.73 -10.82 4.01
CA ARG A 491 20.77 -11.70 5.19
C ARG A 491 22.16 -12.30 5.42
N THR A 492 22.98 -12.43 4.37
CA THR A 492 24.33 -13.00 4.46
C THR A 492 25.33 -12.07 5.13
N GLU A 493 25.20 -10.77 4.91
CA GLU A 493 26.02 -9.77 5.62
C GLU A 493 25.69 -9.74 7.12
N LEU A 494 24.45 -9.95 7.47
CA LEU A 494 24.02 -9.97 8.88
C LEU A 494 24.58 -11.17 9.64
N THR A 495 24.74 -12.33 9.00
CA THR A 495 25.28 -13.54 9.65
C THR A 495 26.80 -13.50 9.83
N ARG A 496 27.53 -12.74 9.00
CA ARG A 496 29.01 -12.65 9.05
C ARG A 496 29.53 -11.73 10.16
N ALA A 497 28.71 -10.92 10.76
CA ALA A 497 29.13 -9.93 11.71
C ALA A 497 29.10 -10.45 13.16
N PRO A 498 29.93 -9.91 14.08
CA PRO A 498 29.97 -10.36 15.47
C PRO A 498 28.56 -10.21 16.09
N ARG A 499 28.06 -11.29 16.67
CA ARG A 499 26.85 -11.28 17.48
C ARG A 499 27.11 -10.35 18.67
N SER A 500 26.15 -9.50 19.05
CA SER A 500 26.30 -8.67 20.24
C SER A 500 26.63 -9.59 21.43
N ALA A 501 27.83 -9.42 21.99
CA ALA A 501 28.32 -10.28 23.03
C ALA A 501 27.45 -10.14 24.29
N THR A 502 27.08 -11.28 24.82
CA THR A 502 26.74 -11.66 26.18
C THR A 502 25.40 -12.38 26.30
N TYR A 503 25.41 -13.62 25.86
CA TYR A 503 24.68 -14.67 26.60
C TYR A 503 25.70 -15.76 26.92
N PRO A 504 25.79 -16.21 28.18
CA PRO A 504 26.47 -17.46 28.47
C PRO A 504 25.75 -18.55 27.67
N ARG A 505 26.52 -19.31 26.90
CA ARG A 505 26.00 -20.57 26.34
C ARG A 505 25.45 -21.31 27.53
N CYS A 506 24.19 -21.72 27.47
CA CYS A 506 23.66 -22.66 28.44
C CYS A 506 24.59 -23.87 28.39
N GLY A 507 25.39 -24.03 29.45
CA GLY A 507 26.38 -25.10 29.52
C GLY A 507 25.66 -26.43 29.43
N THR A 508 26.26 -27.34 28.68
CA THR A 508 25.98 -28.77 28.71
C THR A 508 26.36 -29.33 30.11
N GLU A 509 25.58 -28.98 31.12
CA GLU A 509 25.53 -29.75 32.36
C GLU A 509 24.11 -30.31 32.44
N HIS A 510 24.00 -31.59 32.12
CA HIS A 510 22.82 -32.38 32.45
C HIS A 510 22.64 -32.31 33.99
N PRO A 511 21.48 -31.87 34.50
CA PRO A 511 21.15 -32.15 35.88
C PRO A 511 20.90 -33.65 36.02
N PRO A 512 21.29 -34.26 37.15
CA PRO A 512 21.00 -35.64 37.41
C PRO A 512 19.49 -35.86 37.48
N THR A 513 19.06 -36.88 36.80
CA THR A 513 17.74 -37.56 36.79
C THR A 513 16.75 -37.20 37.89
N GLY A 514 15.57 -36.73 37.48
CA GLY A 514 14.29 -36.94 38.17
C GLY A 514 13.68 -35.71 38.80
N GLU A 515 12.93 -34.97 38.01
CA GLU A 515 11.67 -34.37 38.46
C GLU A 515 10.95 -33.75 37.26
N MET A 516 9.83 -34.31 36.88
CA MET A 516 8.94 -33.76 35.84
C MET A 516 8.22 -32.54 36.42
N CYS A 517 8.35 -31.41 35.74
CA CYS A 517 7.52 -30.24 35.99
C CYS A 517 6.13 -30.43 35.35
N PRO A 518 5.02 -30.16 36.07
CA PRO A 518 3.68 -30.29 35.51
C PRO A 518 3.36 -29.16 34.53
N PRO A 519 2.44 -29.37 33.57
CA PRO A 519 2.06 -28.36 32.61
C PRO A 519 1.23 -27.27 33.28
N GLN A 520 1.64 -26.03 33.09
CA GLN A 520 0.82 -24.87 33.46
C GLN A 520 -0.28 -24.68 32.39
N LYS A 521 -1.50 -24.53 32.91
CA LYS A 521 -2.74 -24.29 32.17
C LYS A 521 -2.76 -22.93 31.49
#